data_393643bc0a2be139990fdbc97849a747
#
_entry.id   393643bc0a2be139990fdbc97849a747
#
_cell.length_a   1.000
_cell.length_b   1.000
_cell.length_c   1.000
_cell.angle_alpha   90.00
_cell.angle_beta   90.00
_cell.angle_gamma   90.00
#
_symmetry.space_group_name_H-M   'P 1'
#
loop_
_entity.id
_entity.type
_entity.pdbx_description
1 polymer ?
#
loop_
_entity_poly.entity_id
_entity_poly.type
_entity_poly.pdbx_seq_one_letter_code
_entity_poly.pdbx_strand_id
1 'polypeptide(L)'
;PTYPPFGKRMLMDNGWDRMLRKDNVELIDDRIERIDKNKIISSNGEEREADVLILATGFDVLNFITTYDAVGRTGESLATQWQNDNAKAYLGTVVPDFPNLFTLYGPNLQPGHGGSLIFVVEMQVRYIMDIISKMTKEGIGAVEIRQDVHDKYNAQVDAAHENMGWTHEGMTSYYRNDRGRIVVNSPWRNVDYYEMTREADLDEYIIEPMRSNELIAD
;
A
#
# COMPACT_ATOMS: atom_id res chain seq x y z
N PRO A 1 2.27 -8.66 -24.28
CA PRO A 1 3.00 -8.19 -23.09
C PRO A 1 4.41 -8.77 -23.08
N THR A 2 5.37 -7.96 -22.65
CA THR A 2 6.79 -8.33 -22.57
C THR A 2 7.20 -8.75 -21.15
N TYR A 3 6.23 -8.89 -20.25
CA TYR A 3 6.42 -9.24 -18.85
C TYR A 3 5.73 -10.57 -18.49
N PRO A 4 6.20 -11.26 -17.44
CA PRO A 4 5.63 -12.55 -17.03
C PRO A 4 4.20 -12.42 -16.49
N PRO A 5 3.42 -13.52 -16.50
CA PRO A 5 2.13 -13.57 -15.82
C PRO A 5 2.25 -13.11 -14.36
N PHE A 6 1.23 -12.44 -13.84
CA PHE A 6 1.17 -11.87 -12.48
C PHE A 6 2.16 -10.75 -12.18
N GLY A 7 3.01 -10.35 -13.12
CA GLY A 7 3.89 -9.21 -12.95
C GLY A 7 3.14 -7.88 -12.77
N LYS A 8 1.95 -7.78 -13.36
CA LYS A 8 0.99 -6.67 -13.15
C LYS A 8 -0.33 -7.22 -12.66
N ARG A 9 -1.23 -6.34 -12.21
CA ARG A 9 -2.55 -6.72 -11.71
C ARG A 9 -3.29 -7.53 -12.78
N MET A 10 -3.72 -8.74 -12.42
CA MET A 10 -4.59 -9.55 -13.26
C MET A 10 -5.98 -8.94 -13.33
N LEU A 11 -6.47 -8.76 -14.54
CA LEU A 11 -7.81 -8.27 -14.81
C LEU A 11 -8.70 -9.43 -15.26
N MET A 12 -9.92 -9.47 -14.74
CA MET A 12 -10.95 -10.36 -15.26
C MET A 12 -11.63 -9.65 -16.45
N ASP A 13 -11.65 -10.32 -17.59
CA ASP A 13 -12.15 -9.73 -18.84
C ASP A 13 -13.49 -10.34 -19.27
N ASN A 14 -14.41 -9.48 -19.68
CA ASN A 14 -15.70 -9.85 -20.26
C ASN A 14 -15.84 -9.47 -21.74
N GLY A 15 -14.80 -9.06 -22.40
CA GLY A 15 -14.90 -8.69 -23.80
C GLY A 15 -13.84 -7.75 -24.34
N TRP A 16 -12.77 -7.50 -23.58
CA TRP A 16 -11.64 -6.67 -23.98
C TRP A 16 -11.02 -7.17 -25.29
N ASP A 17 -10.65 -8.45 -25.36
CA ASP A 17 -10.08 -9.04 -26.57
C ASP A 17 -11.03 -8.99 -27.79
N ARG A 18 -12.32 -9.14 -27.56
CA ARG A 18 -13.32 -9.01 -28.63
C ARG A 18 -13.48 -7.56 -29.07
N MET A 19 -13.40 -6.63 -28.16
CA MET A 19 -13.47 -5.20 -28.44
C MET A 19 -12.28 -4.76 -29.31
N LEU A 20 -11.06 -5.17 -28.96
CA LEU A 20 -9.84 -4.85 -29.71
C LEU A 20 -9.84 -5.37 -31.17
N ARG A 21 -10.67 -6.36 -31.49
CA ARG A 21 -10.79 -6.92 -32.85
C ARG A 21 -11.85 -6.24 -33.72
N LYS A 22 -12.52 -5.22 -33.22
CA LYS A 22 -13.53 -4.50 -34.01
C LYS A 22 -12.88 -3.53 -34.97
N ASP A 23 -13.44 -3.40 -36.18
CA ASP A 23 -12.92 -2.54 -37.25
C ASP A 23 -12.86 -1.05 -36.87
N ASN A 24 -13.64 -0.63 -35.89
CA ASN A 24 -13.68 0.75 -35.38
C ASN A 24 -12.82 0.97 -34.13
N VAL A 25 -11.94 0.05 -33.80
CA VAL A 25 -11.02 0.13 -32.64
C VAL A 25 -9.59 -0.02 -33.12
N GLU A 26 -8.76 0.94 -32.77
CA GLU A 26 -7.32 0.92 -33.01
C GLU A 26 -6.60 0.90 -31.65
N LEU A 27 -5.69 -0.07 -31.46
CA LEU A 27 -4.81 -0.12 -30.31
C LEU A 27 -3.48 0.54 -30.66
N ILE A 28 -3.16 1.60 -29.93
CA ILE A 28 -1.88 2.29 -30.03
C ILE A 28 -1.05 1.94 -28.80
N ASP A 29 0.10 1.36 -28.99
CA ASP A 29 1.03 0.98 -27.91
C ASP A 29 2.20 1.95 -27.76
N ASP A 30 2.25 3.00 -28.58
CA ASP A 30 3.23 4.09 -28.45
C ASP A 30 2.91 4.98 -27.25
N ARG A 31 3.98 5.50 -26.64
CA ARG A 31 3.86 6.49 -25.58
C ARG A 31 3.27 7.80 -26.12
N ILE A 32 2.33 8.38 -25.40
CA ILE A 32 1.83 9.74 -25.66
C ILE A 32 2.93 10.72 -25.22
N GLU A 33 3.39 11.55 -26.15
CA GLU A 33 4.36 12.60 -25.86
C GLU A 33 3.69 13.87 -25.37
N ARG A 34 2.62 14.30 -26.06
CA ARG A 34 1.86 15.50 -25.71
C ARG A 34 0.46 15.49 -26.31
N ILE A 35 -0.38 16.34 -25.77
CA ILE A 35 -1.71 16.63 -26.27
C ILE A 35 -1.73 18.11 -26.66
N ASP A 36 -2.12 18.41 -27.88
CA ASP A 36 -2.23 19.77 -28.41
C ASP A 36 -3.63 19.96 -28.98
N LYS A 37 -4.45 20.77 -28.28
CA LYS A 37 -5.88 20.98 -28.60
C LYS A 37 -6.64 19.64 -28.65
N ASN A 38 -7.10 19.25 -29.84
CA ASN A 38 -7.80 18.00 -30.11
C ASN A 38 -6.91 16.90 -30.67
N LYS A 39 -5.58 17.10 -30.68
CA LYS A 39 -4.61 16.13 -31.21
C LYS A 39 -3.83 15.44 -30.11
N ILE A 40 -3.72 14.14 -30.23
CA ILE A 40 -2.83 13.30 -29.42
C ILE A 40 -1.60 13.00 -30.28
N ILE A 41 -0.43 13.31 -29.76
CA ILE A 41 0.85 13.15 -30.46
C ILE A 41 1.63 12.05 -29.75
N SER A 42 1.91 10.99 -30.50
CA SER A 42 2.70 9.85 -30.01
C SER A 42 4.21 10.11 -30.13
N SER A 43 5.00 9.35 -29.39
CA SER A 43 6.46 9.47 -29.36
C SER A 43 7.14 9.18 -30.71
N ASN A 44 6.47 8.47 -31.60
CA ASN A 44 6.90 8.25 -32.99
C ASN A 44 6.55 9.43 -33.94
N GLY A 45 5.91 10.49 -33.43
CA GLY A 45 5.52 11.68 -34.18
C GLY A 45 4.17 11.59 -34.88
N GLU A 46 3.44 10.50 -34.76
CA GLU A 46 2.08 10.38 -35.32
C GLU A 46 1.07 11.24 -34.53
N GLU A 47 0.20 11.91 -35.29
CA GLU A 47 -0.86 12.76 -34.77
C GLU A 47 -2.23 12.10 -35.01
N ARG A 48 -3.06 12.09 -33.99
CA ARG A 48 -4.46 11.57 -34.06
C ARG A 48 -5.42 12.59 -33.47
N GLU A 49 -6.45 12.92 -34.21
CA GLU A 49 -7.51 13.78 -33.70
C GLU A 49 -8.50 13.00 -32.84
N ALA A 50 -8.97 13.63 -31.78
CA ALA A 50 -9.99 13.06 -30.88
C ALA A 50 -11.00 14.13 -30.46
N ASP A 51 -12.27 13.80 -30.54
CA ASP A 51 -13.36 14.65 -30.03
C ASP A 51 -13.54 14.52 -28.52
N VAL A 52 -13.21 13.33 -27.99
CA VAL A 52 -13.29 13.01 -26.55
C VAL A 52 -12.01 12.30 -26.11
N LEU A 53 -11.40 12.80 -25.05
CA LEU A 53 -10.25 12.18 -24.40
C LEU A 53 -10.65 11.67 -23.02
N ILE A 54 -10.48 10.36 -22.80
CA ILE A 54 -10.71 9.74 -21.50
C ILE A 54 -9.36 9.47 -20.83
N LEU A 55 -9.09 10.16 -19.71
CA LEU A 55 -7.89 9.96 -18.93
C LEU A 55 -8.08 8.80 -17.95
N ALA A 56 -7.46 7.67 -18.24
CA ALA A 56 -7.46 6.49 -17.39
C ALA A 56 -6.04 6.21 -16.83
N THR A 57 -5.38 7.25 -16.32
CA THR A 57 -3.96 7.27 -15.95
C THR A 57 -3.65 6.56 -14.63
N GLY A 58 -4.68 6.14 -13.87
CA GLY A 58 -4.53 5.45 -12.58
C GLY A 58 -4.37 6.39 -11.40
N PHE A 59 -4.04 5.82 -10.23
CA PHE A 59 -3.81 6.53 -8.99
C PHE A 59 -2.31 6.52 -8.64
N ASP A 60 -1.87 7.51 -7.87
CA ASP A 60 -0.56 7.50 -7.19
C ASP A 60 -0.64 6.60 -5.95
N VAL A 61 -0.45 5.31 -6.16
CA VAL A 61 -0.64 4.28 -5.11
C VAL A 61 0.56 4.09 -4.20
N LEU A 62 1.70 4.66 -4.55
CA LEU A 62 2.93 4.58 -3.74
C LEU A 62 2.97 5.64 -2.64
N ASN A 63 2.30 6.74 -2.86
CA ASN A 63 2.21 7.82 -1.90
C ASN A 63 0.98 7.61 -0.99
N PHE A 64 1.18 6.91 0.12
CA PHE A 64 0.11 6.55 1.06
C PHE A 64 -0.48 7.75 1.79
N ILE A 65 0.28 8.86 1.90
CA ILE A 65 -0.14 10.07 2.62
C ILE A 65 -0.05 11.28 1.68
N THR A 66 -1.20 11.67 1.12
CA THR A 66 -1.28 12.77 0.15
C THR A 66 -2.14 13.95 0.63
N THR A 67 -3.12 13.69 1.50
CA THR A 67 -4.14 14.69 1.89
C THR A 67 -4.01 15.14 3.33
N TYR A 68 -3.25 14.45 4.14
CA TYR A 68 -2.91 14.80 5.51
C TYR A 68 -1.50 14.33 5.82
N ASP A 69 -0.93 14.77 6.91
CA ASP A 69 0.31 14.26 7.47
C ASP A 69 0.14 13.99 8.95
N ALA A 70 0.95 13.09 9.48
CA ALA A 70 1.04 12.82 10.90
C ALA A 70 2.45 13.18 11.37
N VAL A 71 2.57 13.82 12.52
CA VAL A 71 3.87 14.15 13.12
C VAL A 71 4.11 13.26 14.31
N GLY A 72 5.24 12.57 14.32
CA GLY A 72 5.65 11.67 15.38
C GLY A 72 6.13 12.40 16.63
N ARG A 73 6.51 11.63 17.65
CA ARG A 73 7.04 12.17 18.93
C ARG A 73 8.34 12.95 18.75
N THR A 74 9.17 12.54 17.79
CA THR A 74 10.43 13.20 17.47
C THR A 74 10.24 14.52 16.71
N GLY A 75 9.03 14.80 16.24
CA GLY A 75 8.72 15.94 15.39
C GLY A 75 8.90 15.64 13.89
N GLU A 76 9.30 14.43 13.52
CA GLU A 76 9.39 14.00 12.14
C GLU A 76 8.00 13.66 11.59
N SER A 77 7.74 14.03 10.34
CA SER A 77 6.49 13.67 9.68
C SER A 77 6.53 12.25 9.11
N LEU A 78 5.38 11.58 9.06
CA LEU A 78 5.26 10.24 8.50
C LEU A 78 5.61 10.22 7.01
N ALA A 79 5.26 11.25 6.28
CA ALA A 79 5.65 11.40 4.88
C ALA A 79 7.18 11.46 4.71
N THR A 80 7.88 12.16 5.60
CA THR A 80 9.35 12.22 5.63
C THR A 80 9.94 10.86 5.97
N GLN A 81 9.46 10.19 7.02
CA GLN A 81 9.92 8.88 7.45
C GLN A 81 9.74 7.83 6.34
N TRP A 82 8.63 7.89 5.62
CA TRP A 82 8.33 7.03 4.49
C TRP A 82 8.98 7.47 3.17
N GLN A 83 9.69 8.61 3.17
CA GLN A 83 10.36 9.15 1.99
C GLN A 83 9.40 9.26 0.80
N ASN A 84 8.16 9.59 1.06
CA ASN A 84 6.98 9.65 0.19
C ASN A 84 6.55 8.29 -0.39
N ASP A 85 7.45 7.59 -1.10
CA ASP A 85 7.15 6.36 -1.88
C ASP A 85 7.66 5.06 -1.25
N ASN A 86 8.25 5.12 -0.04
CA ASN A 86 8.89 3.97 0.60
C ASN A 86 8.24 3.58 1.94
N ALA A 87 6.92 3.61 1.97
CA ALA A 87 6.15 3.31 3.17
C ALA A 87 6.48 1.93 3.75
N LYS A 88 6.66 1.90 5.08
CA LYS A 88 6.88 0.70 5.88
C LYS A 88 6.03 0.76 7.14
N ALA A 89 5.42 -0.36 7.50
CA ALA A 89 4.68 -0.49 8.74
C ALA A 89 4.76 -1.94 9.26
N TYR A 90 4.70 -2.13 10.55
CA TYR A 90 4.55 -3.46 11.13
C TYR A 90 3.14 -3.95 10.89
N LEU A 91 3.02 -5.12 10.28
CA LEU A 91 1.75 -5.72 9.80
C LEU A 91 0.92 -4.77 8.92
N GLY A 92 1.58 -3.78 8.26
CA GLY A 92 0.88 -2.76 7.48
C GLY A 92 -0.04 -1.85 8.33
N THR A 93 0.13 -1.83 9.65
CA THR A 93 -0.83 -1.23 10.58
C THR A 93 -0.22 -0.18 11.50
N VAL A 94 0.97 -0.41 12.05
CA VAL A 94 1.59 0.48 13.05
C VAL A 94 3.01 0.85 12.66
N VAL A 95 3.43 2.05 13.05
CA VAL A 95 4.72 2.63 12.69
C VAL A 95 5.42 3.17 13.95
N PRO A 96 6.72 2.96 14.14
CA PRO A 96 7.48 3.56 15.23
C PRO A 96 7.43 5.08 15.21
N ASP A 97 7.55 5.71 16.35
CA ASP A 97 7.44 7.15 16.58
C ASP A 97 5.98 7.72 16.54
N PHE A 98 5.00 6.88 16.19
CA PHE A 98 3.59 7.29 16.09
C PHE A 98 2.72 6.47 17.04
N PRO A 99 2.73 6.76 18.35
CA PRO A 99 1.91 6.03 19.33
C PRO A 99 0.42 6.18 19.01
N ASN A 100 -0.33 5.10 19.19
CA ASN A 100 -1.76 5.03 18.95
C ASN A 100 -2.21 5.38 17.50
N LEU A 101 -1.27 5.48 16.55
CA LEU A 101 -1.59 5.61 15.13
C LEU A 101 -1.77 4.23 14.52
N PHE A 102 -2.95 3.98 13.98
CA PHE A 102 -3.25 2.76 13.25
C PHE A 102 -3.64 3.09 11.82
N THR A 103 -3.00 2.42 10.86
CA THR A 103 -3.35 2.53 9.44
C THR A 103 -4.15 1.32 9.01
N LEU A 104 -5.22 1.54 8.23
CA LEU A 104 -5.94 0.47 7.56
C LEU A 104 -5.53 0.40 6.10
N TYR A 105 -5.33 -0.82 5.61
CA TYR A 105 -4.86 -1.10 4.27
C TYR A 105 -3.56 -0.35 3.93
N GLY A 106 -2.64 -0.37 4.89
CA GLY A 106 -1.33 0.28 4.77
C GLY A 106 -0.36 -0.47 3.83
N PRO A 107 0.94 -0.14 3.90
CA PRO A 107 1.95 -0.70 3.00
C PRO A 107 2.03 -2.22 3.08
N ASN A 108 2.33 -2.85 1.94
CA ASN A 108 2.48 -4.28 1.77
C ASN A 108 1.25 -5.14 2.14
N LEU A 109 0.05 -4.60 1.93
CA LEU A 109 -1.20 -5.32 2.22
C LEU A 109 -2.10 -5.59 1.02
N GLN A 110 -1.83 -4.99 -0.15
CA GLN A 110 -2.63 -5.27 -1.33
C GLN A 110 -2.48 -6.74 -1.75
N PRO A 111 -3.58 -7.52 -1.85
CA PRO A 111 -3.51 -8.85 -2.44
C PRO A 111 -3.02 -8.75 -3.89
N GLY A 112 -1.89 -9.34 -4.20
CA GLY A 112 -1.33 -9.32 -5.57
C GLY A 112 -2.24 -10.03 -6.55
N HIS A 113 -2.85 -11.13 -6.11
CA HIS A 113 -3.85 -11.91 -6.83
C HIS A 113 -4.70 -12.69 -5.80
N GLY A 114 -5.96 -12.89 -6.12
CA GLY A 114 -6.88 -13.55 -5.19
C GLY A 114 -7.15 -12.76 -3.91
N GLY A 115 -8.08 -13.24 -3.11
CA GLY A 115 -8.44 -12.62 -1.85
C GLY A 115 -9.28 -11.35 -1.99
N SER A 116 -9.59 -10.76 -0.85
CA SER A 116 -10.41 -9.55 -0.73
C SER A 116 -9.69 -8.52 0.14
N LEU A 117 -9.62 -7.28 -0.31
CA LEU A 117 -9.10 -6.19 0.52
C LEU A 117 -9.96 -5.98 1.79
N ILE A 118 -11.26 -6.23 1.70
CA ILE A 118 -12.16 -6.14 2.86
C ILE A 118 -11.75 -7.16 3.92
N PHE A 119 -11.43 -8.39 3.51
CA PHE A 119 -10.96 -9.41 4.45
C PHE A 119 -9.63 -9.01 5.11
N VAL A 120 -8.70 -8.40 4.37
CA VAL A 120 -7.45 -7.87 4.94
C VAL A 120 -7.73 -6.79 5.97
N VAL A 121 -8.64 -5.86 5.68
CA VAL A 121 -9.04 -4.80 6.61
C VAL A 121 -9.74 -5.37 7.85
N GLU A 122 -10.59 -6.37 7.71
CA GLU A 122 -11.23 -7.06 8.85
C GLU A 122 -10.18 -7.69 9.78
N MET A 123 -9.14 -8.30 9.24
CA MET A 123 -8.02 -8.82 10.04
C MET A 123 -7.29 -7.70 10.80
N GLN A 124 -7.02 -6.57 10.15
CA GLN A 124 -6.42 -5.40 10.81
C GLN A 124 -7.31 -4.83 11.91
N VAL A 125 -8.60 -4.66 11.63
CA VAL A 125 -9.57 -4.17 12.65
C VAL A 125 -9.59 -5.07 13.86
N ARG A 126 -9.61 -6.40 13.65
CA ARG A 126 -9.54 -7.36 14.76
C ARG A 126 -8.27 -7.18 15.60
N TYR A 127 -7.12 -7.06 14.94
CA TYR A 127 -5.83 -6.83 15.59
C TYR A 127 -5.81 -5.51 16.39
N ILE A 128 -6.26 -4.43 15.79
CA ILE A 128 -6.39 -3.11 16.45
C ILE A 128 -7.33 -3.18 17.67
N MET A 129 -8.46 -3.85 17.51
CA MET A 129 -9.42 -3.99 18.61
C MET A 129 -8.89 -4.85 19.75
N ASP A 130 -8.04 -5.83 19.47
CA ASP A 130 -7.35 -6.60 20.52
C ASP A 130 -6.37 -5.71 21.28
N ILE A 131 -5.56 -4.89 20.58
CA ILE A 131 -4.69 -3.89 21.21
C ILE A 131 -5.52 -2.95 22.10
N ILE A 132 -6.56 -2.33 21.58
CA ILE A 132 -7.40 -1.38 22.33
C ILE A 132 -8.04 -2.05 23.55
N SER A 133 -8.49 -3.30 23.39
CA SER A 133 -9.06 -4.07 24.51
C SER A 133 -8.05 -4.32 25.63
N LYS A 134 -6.82 -4.70 25.27
CA LYS A 134 -5.71 -4.88 26.22
C LYS A 134 -5.35 -3.56 26.90
N MET A 135 -5.21 -2.48 26.14
CA MET A 135 -4.96 -1.11 26.66
C MET A 135 -6.01 -0.71 27.70
N THR A 136 -7.29 -0.92 27.39
CA THR A 136 -8.39 -0.56 28.29
C THR A 136 -8.37 -1.39 29.57
N LYS A 137 -8.08 -2.69 29.50
CA LYS A 137 -8.06 -3.59 30.66
C LYS A 137 -6.87 -3.33 31.59
N GLU A 138 -5.72 -2.94 31.01
CA GLU A 138 -4.47 -2.81 31.72
C GLU A 138 -4.12 -1.36 32.10
N GLY A 139 -5.00 -0.40 31.76
CA GLY A 139 -4.78 1.02 32.07
C GLY A 139 -3.63 1.62 31.23
N ILE A 140 -3.46 1.15 30.00
CA ILE A 140 -2.43 1.62 29.07
C ILE A 140 -2.98 2.84 28.31
N GLY A 141 -2.23 3.94 28.33
CA GLY A 141 -2.59 5.18 27.65
C GLY A 141 -2.04 5.27 26.24
N ALA A 142 -0.86 4.67 25.98
CA ALA A 142 -0.29 4.63 24.65
C ALA A 142 0.48 3.34 24.40
N VAL A 143 0.42 2.89 23.13
CA VAL A 143 1.22 1.80 22.58
C VAL A 143 1.94 2.28 21.33
N GLU A 144 3.19 1.93 21.19
CA GLU A 144 4.03 2.24 20.05
C GLU A 144 4.85 1.01 19.68
N ILE A 145 4.81 0.58 18.42
CA ILE A 145 5.59 -0.58 18.00
C ILE A 145 7.09 -0.31 18.17
N ARG A 146 7.82 -1.26 18.69
CA ARG A 146 9.28 -1.16 18.85
C ARG A 146 9.97 -1.14 17.48
N GLN A 147 11.01 -0.32 17.35
CA GLN A 147 11.77 -0.16 16.11
C GLN A 147 12.37 -1.49 15.63
N ASP A 148 12.94 -2.28 16.54
CA ASP A 148 13.57 -3.55 16.19
C ASP A 148 12.58 -4.58 15.66
N VAL A 149 11.35 -4.61 16.19
CA VAL A 149 10.26 -5.47 15.71
C VAL A 149 9.79 -5.04 14.34
N HIS A 150 9.55 -3.74 14.15
CA HIS A 150 9.20 -3.14 12.88
C HIS A 150 10.22 -3.45 11.79
N ASP A 151 11.51 -3.26 12.07
CA ASP A 151 12.57 -3.46 11.09
C ASP A 151 12.75 -4.93 10.73
N LYS A 152 12.68 -5.82 11.72
CA LYS A 152 12.71 -7.27 11.51
C LYS A 152 11.57 -7.73 10.61
N TYR A 153 10.35 -7.26 10.86
CA TYR A 153 9.19 -7.59 10.03
C TYR A 153 9.36 -7.09 8.59
N ASN A 154 9.76 -5.84 8.40
CA ASN A 154 9.95 -5.28 7.07
C ASN A 154 11.09 -5.96 6.29
N ALA A 155 12.15 -6.41 6.97
CA ALA A 155 13.18 -7.23 6.35
C ALA A 155 12.63 -8.58 5.86
N GLN A 156 11.73 -9.21 6.62
CA GLN A 156 11.04 -10.45 6.20
C GLN A 156 10.12 -10.19 5.00
N VAL A 157 9.39 -9.09 4.98
CA VAL A 157 8.55 -8.67 3.86
C VAL A 157 9.40 -8.50 2.60
N ASP A 158 10.50 -7.77 2.70
CA ASP A 158 11.38 -7.51 1.55
C ASP A 158 12.00 -8.83 1.01
N ALA A 159 12.47 -9.72 1.89
CA ALA A 159 13.00 -11.03 1.51
C ALA A 159 11.92 -11.94 0.87
N ALA A 160 10.69 -11.93 1.39
CA ALA A 160 9.60 -12.72 0.84
C ALA A 160 9.19 -12.27 -0.57
N HIS A 161 9.44 -11.02 -0.92
CA HIS A 161 9.18 -10.50 -2.26
C HIS A 161 10.17 -10.98 -3.32
N GLU A 162 11.38 -11.41 -2.96
CA GLU A 162 12.45 -11.75 -3.93
C GLU A 162 12.04 -12.81 -4.95
N ASN A 163 11.12 -13.71 -4.59
CA ASN A 163 10.66 -14.81 -5.44
C ASN A 163 9.25 -14.61 -6.02
N MET A 164 8.72 -13.40 -5.98
CA MET A 164 7.38 -13.12 -6.48
C MET A 164 7.39 -12.71 -7.95
N GLY A 165 6.32 -13.04 -8.69
CA GLY A 165 6.23 -12.72 -10.13
C GLY A 165 6.37 -11.23 -10.46
N TRP A 166 6.01 -10.35 -9.54
CA TRP A 166 6.12 -8.89 -9.72
C TRP A 166 7.52 -8.31 -9.43
N THR A 167 8.47 -9.14 -8.99
CA THR A 167 9.88 -8.73 -8.81
C THR A 167 10.79 -9.15 -9.95
N HIS A 168 10.25 -9.81 -10.97
CA HIS A 168 11.01 -10.24 -12.14
C HIS A 168 11.82 -9.07 -12.74
N GLU A 169 13.05 -9.35 -13.18
CA GLU A 169 13.92 -8.37 -13.81
C GLU A 169 13.23 -7.71 -15.03
N GLY A 170 13.38 -6.41 -15.21
CA GLY A 170 12.72 -5.65 -16.27
C GLY A 170 11.24 -5.35 -16.03
N MET A 171 10.64 -5.82 -14.93
CA MET A 171 9.28 -5.47 -14.58
C MET A 171 9.16 -4.00 -14.13
N THR A 172 8.23 -3.29 -14.76
CA THR A 172 7.75 -1.98 -14.29
C THR A 172 6.29 -2.12 -13.89
N SER A 173 5.96 -1.77 -12.65
CA SER A 173 4.58 -1.75 -12.17
C SER A 173 4.44 -0.74 -11.05
N TYR A 174 3.21 -0.31 -10.77
CA TYR A 174 2.89 0.56 -9.65
C TYR A 174 3.08 -0.11 -8.26
N TYR A 175 3.48 -1.37 -8.21
CA TYR A 175 3.82 -2.07 -6.97
C TYR A 175 5.18 -1.68 -6.41
N ARG A 176 6.05 -1.18 -7.28
CA ARG A 176 7.48 -0.94 -7.01
C ARG A 176 7.78 0.55 -7.03
N ASN A 177 8.49 1.03 -6.02
CA ASN A 177 9.01 2.39 -6.01
C ASN A 177 10.26 2.56 -6.89
N ASP A 178 10.73 3.78 -7.02
CA ASP A 178 11.89 4.12 -7.86
C ASP A 178 13.20 3.47 -7.38
N ARG A 179 13.25 3.01 -6.11
CA ARG A 179 14.37 2.27 -5.53
C ARG A 179 14.29 0.76 -5.76
N GLY A 180 13.23 0.30 -6.43
CA GLY A 180 13.01 -1.12 -6.73
C GLY A 180 12.31 -1.92 -5.63
N ARG A 181 11.93 -1.31 -4.48
CA ARG A 181 11.22 -1.98 -3.41
C ARG A 181 9.74 -2.15 -3.76
N ILE A 182 9.17 -3.32 -3.44
CA ILE A 182 7.72 -3.54 -3.51
C ILE A 182 7.07 -2.96 -2.26
N VAL A 183 6.26 -1.94 -2.44
CA VAL A 183 5.63 -1.19 -1.33
C VAL A 183 4.15 -1.52 -1.17
N VAL A 184 3.50 -1.94 -2.24
CA VAL A 184 2.04 -2.06 -2.30
C VAL A 184 1.56 -3.48 -1.97
N ASN A 185 2.11 -4.49 -2.65
CA ASN A 185 1.63 -5.86 -2.54
C ASN A 185 2.04 -6.55 -1.25
N SER A 186 1.15 -7.43 -0.76
CA SER A 186 1.46 -8.37 0.30
C SER A 186 2.19 -9.59 -0.26
N PRO A 187 3.31 -10.02 0.35
CA PRO A 187 3.94 -11.29 0.02
C PRO A 187 3.28 -12.47 0.74
N TRP A 188 2.44 -12.22 1.73
CA TRP A 188 1.86 -13.22 2.58
C TRP A 188 0.60 -13.84 1.98
N ARG A 189 0.37 -15.12 2.25
CA ARG A 189 -0.94 -15.73 2.04
C ARG A 189 -1.92 -15.16 3.09
N ASN A 190 -3.19 -15.07 2.73
CA ASN A 190 -4.20 -14.56 3.66
C ASN A 190 -4.25 -15.34 4.99
N VAL A 191 -3.99 -16.66 4.96
CA VAL A 191 -3.94 -17.47 6.18
C VAL A 191 -2.75 -17.11 7.06
N ASP A 192 -1.59 -16.84 6.47
CA ASP A 192 -0.40 -16.44 7.24
C ASP A 192 -0.60 -15.07 7.88
N TYR A 193 -1.16 -14.13 7.12
CA TYR A 193 -1.49 -12.80 7.65
C TYR A 193 -2.59 -12.86 8.74
N TYR A 194 -3.57 -13.74 8.56
CA TYR A 194 -4.59 -14.00 9.61
C TYR A 194 -3.94 -14.46 10.92
N GLU A 195 -3.00 -15.41 10.87
CA GLU A 195 -2.31 -15.89 12.07
C GLU A 195 -1.43 -14.79 12.71
N MET A 196 -0.72 -14.00 11.89
CA MET A 196 0.10 -12.88 12.36
C MET A 196 -0.74 -11.79 13.07
N THR A 197 -1.99 -11.59 12.64
CA THR A 197 -2.89 -10.56 13.18
C THR A 197 -3.95 -11.12 14.16
N ARG A 198 -3.81 -12.39 14.53
CA ARG A 198 -4.81 -13.06 15.37
C ARG A 198 -4.88 -12.47 16.77
N GLU A 199 -3.75 -12.14 17.34
CA GLU A 199 -3.59 -11.59 18.68
C GLU A 199 -2.37 -10.68 18.71
N ALA A 200 -2.48 -9.54 19.37
CA ALA A 200 -1.36 -8.61 19.56
C ALA A 200 -0.51 -9.05 20.75
N ASP A 201 0.80 -9.10 20.55
CA ASP A 201 1.77 -9.29 21.63
C ASP A 201 2.24 -7.91 22.13
N LEU A 202 1.83 -7.53 23.34
CA LEU A 202 2.20 -6.23 23.89
C LEU A 202 3.71 -6.15 24.22
N ASP A 203 4.43 -7.24 24.30
CA ASP A 203 5.90 -7.23 24.48
C ASP A 203 6.63 -6.68 23.23
N GLU A 204 5.94 -6.61 22.09
CA GLU A 204 6.45 -5.99 20.87
C GLU A 204 6.33 -4.46 20.87
N TYR A 205 5.66 -3.89 21.88
CA TYR A 205 5.33 -2.48 21.96
C TYR A 205 6.06 -1.77 23.12
N ILE A 206 6.31 -0.50 22.93
CA ILE A 206 6.59 0.45 24.00
C ILE A 206 5.24 0.86 24.58
N ILE A 207 5.07 0.68 25.89
CA ILE A 207 3.81 0.91 26.59
C ILE A 207 3.96 2.10 27.52
N GLU A 208 3.00 3.01 27.47
CA GLU A 208 2.88 4.10 28.45
C GLU A 208 1.60 3.95 29.26
N PRO A 209 1.64 4.14 30.57
CA PRO A 209 0.47 4.09 31.40
C PRO A 209 -0.52 5.21 31.03
N MET A 210 -1.79 4.97 31.24
CA MET A 210 -2.80 6.01 31.14
C MET A 210 -2.46 7.13 32.12
N ARG A 211 -2.34 8.36 31.63
CA ARG A 211 -2.16 9.52 32.50
C ARG A 211 -3.42 9.59 33.39
N SER A 212 -3.20 9.65 34.72
CA SER A 212 -4.30 9.91 35.64
C SER A 212 -4.96 11.21 35.17
N ASN A 213 -6.23 11.12 34.79
CA ASN A 213 -6.98 12.29 34.35
C ASN A 213 -6.85 13.40 35.40
N GLU A 214 -6.21 14.51 35.06
CA GLU A 214 -6.81 15.75 35.41
C GLU A 214 -8.15 15.75 34.65
N LEU A 215 -9.18 15.25 35.33
CA LEU A 215 -10.56 15.35 34.89
C LEU A 215 -10.74 16.79 34.42
N ILE A 216 -11.15 16.95 33.18
CA ILE A 216 -11.67 18.20 32.68
C ILE A 216 -12.65 18.65 33.76
N ALA A 217 -12.21 19.59 34.60
CA ALA A 217 -13.10 20.28 35.52
C ALA A 217 -14.00 21.11 34.64
N ASP A 218 -15.29 20.89 34.78
CA ASP A 218 -16.41 21.52 34.07
C ASP A 218 -16.27 23.04 33.91
#